data_00e9fe05847cdc876b89d675c55c61e6
#
_entry.id   00e9fe05847cdc876b89d675c55c61e6
#
_cell.length_a   1.000
_cell.length_b   1.000
_cell.length_c   1.000
_cell.angle_alpha   90.00
_cell.angle_beta   90.00
_cell.angle_gamma   90.00
#
_symmetry.space_group_name_H-M   'P 1'
#
loop_
_entity.id
_entity.type
_entity.pdbx_description
1 polymer ?
#
loop_
_entity_poly.entity_id
_entity_poly.type
_entity_poly.pdbx_seq_one_letter_code
_entity_poly.pdbx_strand_id
1 'polypeptide(L)'
;TETLIPAVRSAFRKRRIALEDMLVLKYGDGRREAFLTVRTANGRCVTVKDMAALFGQAAGAEFVPSRNGKTLVTRKTSTVRLIEKGNYRLLSGAARTPKEGEEVSGDNYMFRNTLPGQVALSLSDGMGSGPAAGADSGRVMELAEQLLDTGFSARSTLKLINTVLLLSGMGDRPATLDLGLVNLY
;
A
#
# COMPACT_ATOMS: atom_id res chain seq x y z
N THR A 1 14.29 -15.60 13.37
CA THR A 1 13.05 -15.43 14.16
C THR A 1 13.26 -15.86 15.62
N GLU A 2 14.00 -16.96 15.87
CA GLU A 2 14.20 -17.47 17.25
C GLU A 2 14.89 -16.49 18.19
N THR A 3 15.84 -15.68 17.70
CA THR A 3 16.56 -14.67 18.49
C THR A 3 15.73 -13.40 18.72
N LEU A 4 14.76 -13.10 17.86
CA LEU A 4 13.95 -11.88 17.95
C LEU A 4 12.91 -11.94 19.07
N ILE A 5 12.28 -13.11 19.31
CA ILE A 5 11.24 -13.27 20.32
C ILE A 5 11.72 -12.88 21.73
N PRO A 6 12.88 -13.36 22.23
CA PRO A 6 13.38 -12.95 23.53
C PRO A 6 13.68 -11.46 23.64
N ALA A 7 14.23 -10.84 22.59
CA ALA A 7 14.53 -9.42 22.54
C ALA A 7 13.26 -8.56 22.63
N VAL A 8 12.23 -8.91 21.84
CA VAL A 8 10.94 -8.21 21.87
C VAL A 8 10.24 -8.39 23.22
N ARG A 9 10.23 -9.62 23.77
CA ARG A 9 9.67 -9.86 25.11
C ARG A 9 10.36 -9.02 26.19
N SER A 10 11.67 -8.92 26.14
CA SER A 10 12.44 -8.11 27.10
C SER A 10 12.10 -6.63 26.99
N ALA A 11 12.07 -6.09 25.76
CA ALA A 11 11.71 -4.69 25.49
C ALA A 11 10.28 -4.36 25.95
N PHE A 12 9.32 -5.23 25.63
CA PHE A 12 7.91 -5.05 25.99
C PHE A 12 7.66 -5.15 27.49
N ARG A 13 8.34 -6.09 28.18
CA ARG A 13 8.19 -6.28 29.62
C ARG A 13 8.61 -5.03 30.40
N LYS A 14 9.64 -4.30 29.96
CA LYS A 14 10.05 -3.02 30.54
C LYS A 14 8.94 -1.96 30.51
N ARG A 15 8.05 -2.04 29.54
CA ARG A 15 6.88 -1.16 29.37
C ARG A 15 5.57 -1.79 29.85
N ARG A 16 5.65 -2.92 30.57
CA ARG A 16 4.50 -3.66 31.10
C ARG A 16 3.53 -4.14 30.02
N ILE A 17 4.08 -4.48 28.85
CA ILE A 17 3.36 -5.14 27.76
C ILE A 17 3.70 -6.62 27.83
N ALA A 18 2.66 -7.48 27.91
CA ALA A 18 2.80 -8.91 27.78
C ALA A 18 2.67 -9.29 26.30
N LEU A 19 3.68 -9.94 25.76
CA LEU A 19 3.67 -10.55 24.43
C LEU A 19 3.24 -12.02 24.60
N GLU A 20 2.05 -12.35 24.14
CA GLU A 20 1.50 -13.71 24.20
C GLU A 20 1.95 -14.53 22.98
N ASP A 21 1.85 -13.94 21.79
CA ASP A 21 2.28 -14.58 20.54
C ASP A 21 2.87 -13.57 19.55
N MET A 22 3.71 -14.05 18.64
CA MET A 22 4.35 -13.25 17.61
C MET A 22 4.56 -14.05 16.33
N LEU A 23 4.08 -13.50 15.22
CA LEU A 23 4.36 -13.98 13.87
C LEU A 23 5.01 -12.86 13.06
N VAL A 24 6.15 -13.16 12.44
CA VAL A 24 6.80 -12.24 11.48
C VAL A 24 6.83 -12.88 10.12
N LEU A 25 6.20 -12.23 9.16
CA LEU A 25 6.20 -12.64 7.75
C LEU A 25 7.22 -11.80 6.98
N LYS A 26 8.00 -12.45 6.14
CA LYS A 26 8.88 -11.81 5.16
C LYS A 26 8.37 -12.15 3.77
N TYR A 27 8.09 -11.14 2.99
CA TYR A 27 7.60 -11.25 1.62
C TYR A 27 8.77 -11.25 0.62
N GLY A 28 8.52 -11.76 -0.58
CA GLY A 28 9.53 -11.84 -1.63
C GLY A 28 10.00 -10.48 -2.15
N ASP A 29 9.22 -9.42 -1.92
CA ASP A 29 9.55 -8.03 -2.22
C ASP A 29 10.46 -7.35 -1.18
N GLY A 30 10.88 -8.09 -0.14
CA GLY A 30 11.74 -7.60 0.95
C GLY A 30 10.97 -7.08 2.15
N ARG A 31 9.67 -6.79 2.02
CA ARG A 31 8.78 -6.31 3.07
C ARG A 31 8.65 -7.30 4.22
N ARG A 32 8.66 -6.78 5.46
CA ARG A 32 8.34 -7.57 6.65
C ARG A 32 7.08 -7.04 7.33
N GLU A 33 6.27 -7.95 7.84
CA GLU A 33 5.11 -7.64 8.66
C GLU A 33 5.17 -8.44 9.95
N ALA A 34 4.77 -7.83 11.06
CA ALA A 34 4.70 -8.49 12.35
C ALA A 34 3.26 -8.46 12.87
N PHE A 35 2.78 -9.61 13.28
CA PHE A 35 1.51 -9.78 13.98
C PHE A 35 1.83 -10.11 15.44
N LEU A 36 1.43 -9.24 16.36
CA LEU A 36 1.76 -9.36 17.77
C LEU A 36 0.48 -9.48 18.57
N THR A 37 0.32 -10.59 19.27
CA THR A 37 -0.76 -10.79 20.22
C THR A 37 -0.30 -10.32 21.59
N VAL A 38 -0.88 -9.23 22.06
CA VAL A 38 -0.41 -8.47 23.22
C VAL A 38 -1.54 -7.99 24.12
N ARG A 39 -1.19 -7.72 25.38
CA ARG A 39 -2.01 -6.99 26.34
C ARG A 39 -1.15 -6.18 27.28
N THR A 40 -1.72 -5.18 27.92
CA THR A 40 -1.04 -4.41 28.96
C THR A 40 -1.36 -4.92 30.37
N ALA A 41 -0.42 -4.75 31.28
CA ALA A 41 -0.65 -4.98 32.71
C ALA A 41 -1.19 -3.70 33.39
N ASN A 42 -1.93 -3.86 34.49
CA ASN A 42 -2.31 -2.79 35.42
C ASN A 42 -3.14 -1.63 34.82
N GLY A 43 -4.00 -1.88 33.84
CA GLY A 43 -4.95 -0.88 33.34
C GLY A 43 -4.36 0.28 32.53
N ARG A 44 -3.07 0.29 32.26
CA ARG A 44 -2.44 1.27 31.40
C ARG A 44 -2.72 0.94 29.93
N CYS A 45 -2.97 1.97 29.12
CA CYS A 45 -3.01 1.85 27.68
C CYS A 45 -1.64 2.22 27.09
N VAL A 46 -1.25 1.51 26.03
CA VAL A 46 -0.03 1.81 25.26
C VAL A 46 -0.46 2.04 23.82
N THR A 47 0.09 3.07 23.18
CA THR A 47 -0.20 3.31 21.76
C THR A 47 0.50 2.25 20.90
N VAL A 48 -0.16 1.81 19.85
CA VAL A 48 0.46 0.86 18.90
C VAL A 48 1.67 1.49 18.22
N LYS A 49 1.71 2.83 18.12
CA LYS A 49 2.88 3.58 17.61
C LYS A 49 4.12 3.40 18.52
N ASP A 50 3.96 3.56 19.84
CA ASP A 50 5.06 3.36 20.79
C ASP A 50 5.53 1.91 20.80
N MET A 51 4.58 0.98 20.69
CA MET A 51 4.88 -0.44 20.59
C MET A 51 5.63 -0.80 19.30
N ALA A 52 5.25 -0.18 18.17
CA ALA A 52 5.96 -0.34 16.90
C ALA A 52 7.40 0.15 16.99
N ALA A 53 7.64 1.28 17.67
CA ALA A 53 9.01 1.79 17.91
C ALA A 53 9.84 0.82 18.75
N LEU A 54 9.27 0.25 19.82
CA LEU A 54 9.94 -0.75 20.66
C LEU A 54 10.25 -2.04 19.89
N PHE A 55 9.29 -2.50 19.10
CA PHE A 55 9.48 -3.66 18.24
C PHE A 55 10.57 -3.42 17.20
N GLY A 56 10.56 -2.26 16.56
CA GLY A 56 11.55 -1.85 15.56
C GLY A 56 12.97 -1.82 16.11
N GLN A 57 13.17 -1.30 17.33
CA GLN A 57 14.47 -1.33 18.00
C GLN A 57 14.99 -2.77 18.19
N ALA A 58 14.12 -3.70 18.58
CA ALA A 58 14.49 -5.11 18.73
C ALA A 58 14.71 -5.82 17.40
N ALA A 59 13.98 -5.42 16.37
CA ALA A 59 14.02 -6.02 15.02
C ALA A 59 15.10 -5.42 14.10
N GLY A 60 15.77 -4.33 14.54
CA GLY A 60 16.78 -3.63 13.75
C GLY A 60 16.25 -2.90 12.52
N ALA A 61 14.97 -2.48 12.54
CA ALA A 61 14.35 -1.73 11.44
C ALA A 61 13.17 -0.89 11.97
N GLU A 62 12.78 0.12 11.23
CA GLU A 62 11.62 0.95 11.60
C GLU A 62 10.32 0.22 11.23
N PHE A 63 9.40 0.11 12.21
CA PHE A 63 8.06 -0.43 12.01
C PHE A 63 7.00 0.60 12.35
N VAL A 64 5.89 0.55 11.64
CA VAL A 64 4.73 1.42 11.83
C VAL A 64 3.45 0.61 11.98
N PRO A 65 2.44 1.14 12.68
CA PRO A 65 1.12 0.49 12.74
C PRO A 65 0.49 0.38 11.35
N SER A 66 -0.23 -0.72 11.11
CA SER A 66 -1.08 -0.83 9.92
C SER A 66 -2.18 0.25 9.94
N ARG A 67 -2.48 0.85 8.78
CA ARG A 67 -3.46 1.95 8.65
C ARG A 67 -4.86 1.60 9.20
N ASN A 68 -5.30 0.36 9.01
CA ASN A 68 -6.62 -0.11 9.44
C ASN A 68 -6.57 -0.89 10.76
N GLY A 69 -5.49 -0.74 11.54
CA GLY A 69 -5.26 -1.46 12.79
C GLY A 69 -5.76 -0.70 14.01
N LYS A 70 -5.70 -1.38 15.16
CA LYS A 70 -5.93 -0.74 16.46
C LYS A 70 -4.88 0.33 16.73
N THR A 71 -5.29 1.38 17.41
CA THR A 71 -4.40 2.48 17.82
C THR A 71 -3.87 2.33 19.25
N LEU A 72 -4.60 1.56 20.07
CA LEU A 72 -4.30 1.35 21.49
C LEU A 72 -4.31 -0.12 21.86
N VAL A 73 -3.40 -0.53 22.72
CA VAL A 73 -3.36 -1.82 23.42
C VAL A 73 -3.78 -1.59 24.87
N THR A 74 -4.70 -2.42 25.33
CA THR A 74 -5.30 -2.36 26.67
C THR A 74 -5.06 -3.67 27.44
N ARG A 75 -5.72 -3.86 28.61
CA ARG A 75 -5.69 -5.13 29.36
C ARG A 75 -6.28 -6.30 28.58
N LYS A 76 -7.21 -6.03 27.63
CA LYS A 76 -7.79 -7.06 26.78
C LYS A 76 -6.76 -7.47 25.74
N THR A 77 -6.49 -8.76 25.65
CA THR A 77 -5.65 -9.36 24.62
C THR A 77 -6.13 -8.94 23.21
N SER A 78 -5.22 -8.50 22.41
CA SER A 78 -5.52 -8.11 21.04
C SER A 78 -4.30 -8.31 20.14
N THR A 79 -4.57 -8.66 18.89
CA THR A 79 -3.54 -8.74 17.86
C THR A 79 -3.41 -7.39 17.18
N VAL A 80 -2.19 -6.91 17.05
CA VAL A 80 -1.81 -5.71 16.30
C VAL A 80 -0.92 -6.10 15.14
N ARG A 81 -1.09 -5.42 14.02
CA ARG A 81 -0.27 -5.59 12.82
C ARG A 81 0.66 -4.41 12.68
N LEU A 82 1.94 -4.70 12.60
CA LEU A 82 3.00 -3.74 12.33
C LEU A 82 3.59 -4.02 10.95
N ILE A 83 3.95 -2.98 10.24
CA ILE A 83 4.50 -3.05 8.89
C ILE A 83 5.86 -2.37 8.93
N GLU A 84 6.89 -3.03 8.38
CA GLU A 84 8.19 -2.41 8.20
C GLU A 84 8.06 -1.19 7.29
N LYS A 85 8.68 -0.10 7.68
CA LYS A 85 8.72 1.13 6.87
C LYS A 85 9.72 0.94 5.74
N GLY A 86 9.33 1.31 4.53
CA GLY A 86 10.23 1.26 3.37
C GLY A 86 11.45 2.16 3.55
N ASN A 87 12.57 1.73 2.95
CA ASN A 87 13.86 2.44 3.00
C ASN A 87 13.88 3.69 2.13
N TYR A 88 12.98 3.75 1.14
CA TYR A 88 12.92 4.81 0.15
C TYR A 88 11.63 5.60 0.24
N ARG A 89 11.68 6.82 -0.25
CA ARG A 89 10.53 7.70 -0.43
C ARG A 89 10.48 8.15 -1.88
N LEU A 90 9.34 7.94 -2.53
CA LEU A 90 9.09 8.45 -3.86
C LEU A 90 8.47 9.85 -3.75
N LEU A 91 9.05 10.81 -4.48
CA LEU A 91 8.44 12.10 -4.77
C LEU A 91 8.02 12.09 -6.23
N SER A 92 6.78 12.45 -6.49
CA SER A 92 6.23 12.47 -7.83
C SER A 92 5.60 13.82 -8.14
N GLY A 93 5.57 14.17 -9.40
CA GLY A 93 4.88 15.34 -9.90
C GLY A 93 4.39 15.05 -11.33
N ALA A 94 3.30 15.69 -11.72
CA ALA A 94 2.76 15.61 -13.06
C ALA A 94 2.29 16.99 -13.52
N ALA A 95 2.35 17.20 -14.82
CA ALA A 95 1.73 18.33 -15.49
C ALA A 95 0.96 17.80 -16.71
N ARG A 96 -0.17 18.42 -16.99
CA ARG A 96 -1.02 18.06 -18.12
C ARG A 96 -1.47 19.34 -18.83
N THR A 97 -1.38 19.33 -20.14
CA THR A 97 -1.82 20.46 -20.96
C THR A 97 -2.78 19.95 -22.03
N PRO A 98 -3.98 20.52 -22.16
CA PRO A 98 -4.86 20.21 -23.28
C PRO A 98 -4.21 20.55 -24.61
N LYS A 99 -4.62 19.86 -25.68
CA LYS A 99 -4.27 20.22 -27.05
C LYS A 99 -4.88 21.59 -27.38
N GLU A 100 -4.24 22.33 -28.27
CA GLU A 100 -4.75 23.62 -28.75
C GLU A 100 -6.18 23.46 -29.30
N GLY A 101 -7.12 24.29 -28.82
CA GLY A 101 -8.53 24.21 -29.15
C GLY A 101 -9.37 23.25 -28.33
N GLU A 102 -8.77 22.53 -27.36
CA GLU A 102 -9.47 21.61 -26.46
C GLU A 102 -9.45 22.14 -25.03
N GLU A 103 -10.51 21.90 -24.27
CA GLU A 103 -10.59 22.25 -22.84
C GLU A 103 -10.00 21.16 -21.94
N VAL A 104 -9.98 19.91 -22.42
CA VAL A 104 -9.58 18.73 -21.63
C VAL A 104 -8.55 17.90 -22.43
N SER A 105 -7.49 17.45 -21.75
CA SER A 105 -6.54 16.51 -22.33
C SER A 105 -7.14 15.10 -22.39
N GLY A 106 -6.82 14.34 -23.42
CA GLY A 106 -7.13 12.91 -23.53
C GLY A 106 -6.35 12.02 -22.58
N ASP A 107 -5.26 12.52 -22.01
CA ASP A 107 -4.38 11.77 -21.13
C ASP A 107 -4.86 11.79 -19.69
N ASN A 108 -4.60 10.72 -18.96
CA ASN A 108 -4.75 10.65 -17.53
C ASN A 108 -3.53 9.99 -16.88
N TYR A 109 -3.27 10.33 -15.62
CA TYR A 109 -2.15 9.76 -14.85
C TYR A 109 -2.59 9.43 -13.43
N MET A 110 -1.85 8.53 -12.78
CA MET A 110 -2.06 8.12 -11.40
C MET A 110 -0.72 7.98 -10.67
N PHE A 111 -0.68 8.51 -9.44
CA PHE A 111 0.35 8.21 -8.44
C PHE A 111 -0.35 7.70 -7.18
N ARG A 112 -0.20 6.43 -6.87
CA ARG A 112 -0.96 5.80 -5.79
C ARG A 112 -0.11 4.89 -4.93
N ASN A 113 -0.22 5.02 -3.61
CA ASN A 113 0.25 3.99 -2.68
C ASN A 113 -0.77 2.86 -2.68
N THR A 114 -0.44 1.73 -3.28
CA THR A 114 -1.31 0.55 -3.39
C THR A 114 -1.15 -0.37 -2.19
N LEU A 115 -0.09 -1.14 -2.15
CA LEU A 115 0.28 -1.95 -0.99
C LEU A 115 1.26 -1.20 -0.08
N PRO A 116 1.42 -1.61 1.19
CA PRO A 116 2.44 -1.05 2.05
C PRO A 116 3.83 -1.09 1.40
N GLY A 117 4.47 0.07 1.26
CA GLY A 117 5.79 0.18 0.63
C GLY A 117 5.82 -0.01 -0.89
N GLN A 118 4.66 0.06 -1.56
CA GLN A 118 4.57 0.01 -3.01
C GLN A 118 3.82 1.24 -3.55
N VAL A 119 4.37 1.86 -4.57
CA VAL A 119 3.75 2.97 -5.29
C VAL A 119 3.49 2.55 -6.73
N ALA A 120 2.24 2.70 -7.18
CA ALA A 120 1.89 2.59 -8.58
C ALA A 120 2.01 3.97 -9.26
N LEU A 121 2.63 3.96 -10.42
CA LEU A 121 2.71 5.08 -11.35
C LEU A 121 2.02 4.63 -12.63
N SER A 122 1.11 5.42 -13.16
CA SER A 122 0.42 5.04 -14.38
C SER A 122 0.14 6.25 -15.25
N LEU A 123 0.17 6.01 -16.55
CA LEU A 123 -0.20 6.95 -17.60
C LEU A 123 -1.13 6.23 -18.58
N SER A 124 -2.19 6.91 -18.99
CA SER A 124 -3.12 6.42 -20.01
C SER A 124 -3.41 7.54 -21.00
N ASP A 125 -3.28 7.24 -22.28
CA ASP A 125 -3.63 8.12 -23.39
C ASP A 125 -4.90 7.55 -24.06
N GLY A 126 -5.96 8.36 -24.07
CA GLY A 126 -7.21 8.04 -24.75
C GLY A 126 -7.13 8.36 -26.25
N MET A 127 -7.71 7.51 -27.07
CA MET A 127 -7.71 7.72 -28.54
C MET A 127 -8.40 9.02 -28.92
N GLY A 128 -7.67 9.89 -29.60
CA GLY A 128 -8.16 11.20 -30.03
C GLY A 128 -7.80 12.33 -29.08
N SER A 129 -8.72 13.29 -28.92
CA SER A 129 -8.53 14.44 -28.06
C SER A 129 -9.84 14.86 -27.37
N GLY A 130 -9.75 15.74 -26.38
CA GLY A 130 -10.91 16.32 -25.72
C GLY A 130 -11.61 15.39 -24.71
N PRO A 131 -12.86 15.75 -24.33
CA PRO A 131 -13.55 15.10 -23.21
C PRO A 131 -13.80 13.60 -23.39
N ALA A 132 -14.04 13.13 -24.61
CA ALA A 132 -14.31 11.72 -24.88
C ALA A 132 -13.06 10.86 -24.64
N ALA A 133 -11.91 11.27 -25.19
CA ALA A 133 -10.62 10.60 -24.96
C ALA A 133 -10.23 10.62 -23.48
N GLY A 134 -10.43 11.77 -22.81
CA GLY A 134 -10.21 11.90 -21.37
C GLY A 134 -11.09 11.00 -20.51
N ALA A 135 -12.34 10.75 -20.93
CA ALA A 135 -13.23 9.82 -20.25
C ALA A 135 -12.79 8.36 -20.41
N ASP A 136 -12.34 7.99 -21.63
CA ASP A 136 -11.88 6.62 -21.91
C ASP A 136 -10.58 6.29 -21.13
N SER A 137 -9.57 7.17 -21.16
CA SER A 137 -8.35 7.02 -20.37
C SER A 137 -8.63 7.08 -18.85
N GLY A 138 -9.59 7.90 -18.42
CA GLY A 138 -10.05 7.98 -17.03
C GLY A 138 -10.62 6.66 -16.51
N ARG A 139 -11.43 5.97 -17.29
CA ARG A 139 -11.97 4.64 -16.93
C ARG A 139 -10.87 3.59 -16.80
N VAL A 140 -9.89 3.62 -17.69
CA VAL A 140 -8.72 2.72 -17.60
C VAL A 140 -7.97 2.96 -16.28
N MET A 141 -7.76 4.23 -15.90
CA MET A 141 -7.12 4.60 -14.64
C MET A 141 -7.90 4.13 -13.44
N GLU A 142 -9.21 4.33 -13.42
CA GLU A 142 -10.08 3.91 -12.31
C GLU A 142 -10.06 2.39 -12.12
N LEU A 143 -10.13 1.61 -13.20
CA LEU A 143 -10.01 0.16 -13.16
C LEU A 143 -8.63 -0.28 -12.65
N ALA A 144 -7.55 0.37 -13.11
CA ALA A 144 -6.20 0.08 -12.66
C ALA A 144 -6.07 0.33 -11.15
N GLU A 145 -6.56 1.45 -10.65
CA GLU A 145 -6.56 1.80 -9.24
C GLU A 145 -7.29 0.75 -8.40
N GLN A 146 -8.53 0.41 -8.74
CA GLN A 146 -9.35 -0.55 -8.01
C GLN A 146 -8.69 -1.94 -7.94
N LEU A 147 -8.14 -2.43 -9.05
CA LEU A 147 -7.49 -3.72 -9.10
C LEU A 147 -6.17 -3.74 -8.29
N LEU A 148 -5.35 -2.73 -8.42
CA LEU A 148 -4.09 -2.63 -7.66
C LEU A 148 -4.31 -2.47 -6.15
N ASP A 149 -5.31 -1.69 -5.74
CA ASP A 149 -5.67 -1.51 -4.32
C ASP A 149 -6.16 -2.81 -3.67
N THR A 150 -6.76 -3.70 -4.46
CA THR A 150 -7.17 -5.05 -3.99
C THR A 150 -6.05 -6.08 -4.05
N GLY A 151 -4.85 -5.69 -4.49
CA GLY A 151 -3.66 -6.53 -4.47
C GLY A 151 -3.42 -7.38 -5.72
N PHE A 152 -4.12 -7.09 -6.82
CA PHE A 152 -3.79 -7.74 -8.09
C PHE A 152 -2.39 -7.34 -8.56
N SER A 153 -1.68 -8.29 -9.18
CA SER A 153 -0.40 -8.00 -9.82
C SER A 153 -0.58 -7.09 -11.03
N ALA A 154 0.45 -6.32 -11.41
CA ALA A 154 0.42 -5.49 -12.62
C ALA A 154 -0.02 -6.28 -13.86
N ARG A 155 0.53 -7.50 -14.03
CA ARG A 155 0.17 -8.38 -15.16
C ARG A 155 -1.31 -8.77 -15.14
N SER A 156 -1.86 -9.12 -13.97
CA SER A 156 -3.27 -9.48 -13.84
C SER A 156 -4.17 -8.27 -14.07
N THR A 157 -3.79 -7.11 -13.53
CA THR A 157 -4.48 -5.83 -13.74
C THR A 157 -4.59 -5.50 -15.21
N LEU A 158 -3.48 -5.52 -15.95
CA LEU A 158 -3.50 -5.23 -17.40
C LEU A 158 -4.37 -6.21 -18.17
N LYS A 159 -4.31 -7.51 -17.87
CA LYS A 159 -5.16 -8.52 -18.53
C LYS A 159 -6.64 -8.30 -18.27
N LEU A 160 -7.01 -8.01 -17.01
CA LEU A 160 -8.40 -7.77 -16.64
C LEU A 160 -8.95 -6.50 -17.28
N ILE A 161 -8.19 -5.40 -17.27
CA ILE A 161 -8.57 -4.15 -17.93
C ILE A 161 -8.81 -4.40 -19.42
N ASN A 162 -7.87 -5.03 -20.11
CA ASN A 162 -8.05 -5.35 -21.53
C ASN A 162 -9.31 -6.18 -21.80
N THR A 163 -9.59 -7.17 -20.95
CA THR A 163 -10.80 -8.00 -21.06
C THR A 163 -12.07 -7.17 -20.87
N VAL A 164 -12.10 -6.30 -19.84
CA VAL A 164 -13.26 -5.43 -19.58
C VAL A 164 -13.50 -4.46 -20.73
N LEU A 165 -12.45 -3.84 -21.28
CA LEU A 165 -12.57 -2.92 -22.40
C LEU A 165 -13.12 -3.60 -23.66
N LEU A 166 -12.67 -4.83 -23.96
CA LEU A 166 -13.18 -5.61 -25.08
C LEU A 166 -14.65 -5.97 -24.91
N LEU A 167 -15.06 -6.39 -23.70
CA LEU A 167 -16.45 -6.81 -23.42
C LEU A 167 -17.43 -5.62 -23.34
N SER A 168 -16.95 -4.43 -22.97
CA SER A 168 -17.78 -3.22 -22.84
C SER A 168 -18.09 -2.53 -24.18
N GLY A 169 -17.65 -3.08 -25.30
CA GLY A 169 -17.82 -2.47 -26.62
C GLY A 169 -16.93 -1.23 -26.84
N MET A 170 -16.01 -0.96 -25.96
CA MET A 170 -15.03 0.14 -26.09
C MET A 170 -13.86 -0.22 -27.02
N GLY A 171 -13.90 -1.39 -27.66
CA GLY A 171 -12.85 -1.86 -28.56
C GLY A 171 -12.57 -0.96 -29.76
N ASP A 172 -13.53 -0.12 -30.15
CA ASP A 172 -13.39 0.83 -31.25
C ASP A 172 -12.61 2.11 -30.84
N ARG A 173 -12.43 2.36 -29.55
CA ARG A 173 -11.64 3.49 -29.02
C ARG A 173 -10.66 3.01 -27.95
N PRO A 174 -9.51 2.47 -28.37
CA PRO A 174 -8.52 1.99 -27.44
C PRO A 174 -7.91 3.14 -26.64
N ALA A 175 -7.54 2.86 -25.39
CA ALA A 175 -6.67 3.70 -24.59
C ALA A 175 -5.41 2.91 -24.25
N THR A 176 -4.27 3.59 -24.22
CA THR A 176 -3.03 2.97 -23.76
C THR A 176 -3.00 2.90 -22.24
N LEU A 177 -2.16 2.06 -21.69
CA LEU A 177 -1.88 2.00 -20.26
C LEU A 177 -0.43 1.63 -20.04
N ASP A 178 0.35 2.60 -19.56
CA ASP A 178 1.67 2.38 -19.02
C ASP A 178 1.56 2.26 -17.49
N LEU A 179 2.06 1.18 -16.92
CA LEU A 179 1.98 0.88 -15.50
C LEU A 179 3.34 0.49 -14.94
N GLY A 180 3.82 1.28 -13.98
CA GLY A 180 5.00 0.99 -13.19
C GLY A 180 4.65 0.75 -11.73
N LEU A 181 5.28 -0.25 -11.10
CA LEU A 181 5.22 -0.49 -9.66
C LEU A 181 6.61 -0.26 -9.07
N VAL A 182 6.71 0.66 -8.12
CA VAL A 182 7.95 0.99 -7.41
C VAL A 182 7.90 0.38 -6.02
N ASN A 183 8.87 -0.48 -5.71
CA ASN A 183 9.06 -1.02 -4.38
C ASN A 183 9.97 -0.08 -3.57
N LEU A 184 9.57 0.25 -2.34
CA LEU A 184 10.25 1.18 -1.43
C LEU A 184 11.09 0.48 -0.35
N TYR A 185 11.23 -0.86 -0.39
CA TYR A 185 12.04 -1.65 0.54
C TYR A 185 13.46 -1.89 0.07
#